data_8a87477cae04942287475cb361bbbceb
#
_entry.id   8a87477cae04942287475cb361bbbceb
#
_cell.length_a   1.000
_cell.length_b   1.000
_cell.length_c   1.000
_cell.angle_alpha   90.00
_cell.angle_beta   90.00
_cell.angle_gamma   90.00
#
_symmetry.space_group_name_H-M   'P 1'
#
loop_
_entity.id
_entity.type
_entity.pdbx_description
1 polymer ?
#
loop_
_entity_poly.entity_id
_entity_poly.type
_entity_poly.pdbx_seq_one_letter_code
_entity_poly.pdbx_strand_id
1 'polypeptide(L)'
;MNAEEIRNYVLEKSGVTESFPFGNAVLVFKVNSKMFLLLTLNEESVSMNVKCDPDKAVELREEHPELILPGYHMNKTHWNTVFPVSLKKAFDYRNNRR
;
A
#
# COMPACT_ATOMS: atom_id res chain seq x y z
N MET A 1 -1.66 3.36 -10.78
CA MET A 1 -1.76 4.42 -9.74
C MET A 1 -0.38 4.98 -9.44
N ASN A 2 -0.28 6.28 -9.31
CA ASN A 2 0.96 6.91 -8.88
C ASN A 2 0.86 7.34 -7.41
N ALA A 3 1.98 7.82 -6.85
CA ALA A 3 2.05 8.20 -5.44
C ALA A 3 1.05 9.32 -5.09
N GLU A 4 0.88 10.29 -5.98
CA GLU A 4 -0.04 11.40 -5.75
C GLU A 4 -1.49 10.92 -5.69
N GLU A 5 -1.88 10.04 -6.58
CA GLU A 5 -3.23 9.47 -6.59
C GLU A 5 -3.50 8.68 -5.31
N ILE A 6 -2.53 7.88 -4.87
CA ILE A 6 -2.64 7.11 -3.63
C ILE A 6 -2.78 8.06 -2.44
N ARG A 7 -1.92 9.08 -2.38
CA ARG A 7 -1.95 10.08 -1.31
C ARG A 7 -3.30 10.77 -1.24
N ASN A 8 -3.82 11.23 -2.37
CA ASN A 8 -5.10 11.94 -2.43
C ASN A 8 -6.25 11.04 -1.97
N TYR A 9 -6.26 9.79 -2.42
CA TYR A 9 -7.27 8.82 -2.01
C TYR A 9 -7.26 8.57 -0.51
N VAL A 10 -6.07 8.39 0.06
CA VAL A 10 -5.90 8.09 1.49
C VAL A 10 -6.31 9.30 2.35
N LEU A 11 -5.93 10.51 1.93
CA LEU A 11 -6.25 11.72 2.68
C LEU A 11 -7.72 12.11 2.65
N GLU A 12 -8.50 11.56 1.73
CA GLU A 12 -9.95 11.76 1.73
C GLU A 12 -10.64 11.10 2.93
N LYS A 13 -9.99 10.12 3.53
CA LYS A 13 -10.55 9.41 4.68
C LYS A 13 -10.45 10.24 5.94
N SER A 14 -11.49 10.17 6.77
CA SER A 14 -11.59 10.96 7.99
C SER A 14 -10.49 10.60 8.99
N GLY A 15 -9.87 11.62 9.57
CA GLY A 15 -8.91 11.46 10.65
C GLY A 15 -7.52 10.99 10.23
N VAL A 16 -7.24 10.95 8.95
CA VAL A 16 -5.92 10.53 8.45
C VAL A 16 -4.96 11.73 8.47
N THR A 17 -3.75 11.49 8.97
CA THR A 17 -2.64 12.45 8.91
C THR A 17 -1.46 11.84 8.17
N GLU A 18 -0.61 12.70 7.60
CA GLU A 18 0.59 12.26 6.90
C GLU A 18 1.84 12.91 7.49
N SER A 19 2.98 12.22 7.36
CA SER A 19 4.26 12.71 7.86
C SER A 19 5.42 11.95 7.21
N PHE A 20 6.64 12.46 7.41
CA PHE A 20 7.88 11.84 6.94
C PHE A 20 8.82 11.54 8.10
N PRO A 21 8.46 10.66 9.04
CA PRO A 21 9.30 10.40 10.21
C PRO A 21 10.60 9.65 9.91
N PHE A 22 10.69 9.03 8.72
CA PHE A 22 11.85 8.23 8.30
C PHE A 22 12.61 8.87 7.14
N GLY A 23 12.43 10.18 6.92
CA GLY A 23 13.06 10.90 5.81
C GLY A 23 12.11 11.06 4.62
N ASN A 24 12.60 11.70 3.57
CA ASN A 24 11.75 12.12 2.43
C ASN A 24 11.34 10.97 1.49
N ALA A 25 11.91 9.80 1.66
CA ALA A 25 11.65 8.68 0.76
C ALA A 25 10.40 7.86 1.13
N VAL A 26 9.89 8.02 2.36
CA VAL A 26 8.75 7.25 2.84
C VAL A 26 7.71 8.16 3.48
N LEU A 27 6.55 8.23 2.88
CA LEU A 27 5.42 8.98 3.40
C LEU A 27 4.57 8.04 4.27
N VAL A 28 4.35 8.44 5.52
CA VAL A 28 3.64 7.62 6.50
C VAL A 28 2.27 8.24 6.78
N PHE A 29 1.24 7.39 6.72
CA PHE A 29 -0.14 7.77 7.04
C PHE A 29 -0.56 7.13 8.34
N LYS A 30 -1.21 7.91 9.20
CA LYS A 30 -1.68 7.48 10.51
C LYS A 30 -3.15 7.81 10.69
N VAL A 31 -3.84 6.98 11.47
CA VAL A 31 -5.16 7.27 12.00
C VAL A 31 -5.13 7.00 13.50
N ASN A 32 -5.63 7.92 14.29
CA ASN A 32 -5.54 7.85 15.77
C ASN A 32 -4.10 7.61 16.25
N SER A 33 -3.15 8.30 15.63
CA SER A 33 -1.71 8.22 15.94
C SER A 33 -1.07 6.86 15.65
N LYS A 34 -1.76 5.98 14.94
CA LYS A 34 -1.22 4.66 14.57
C LYS A 34 -0.98 4.58 13.07
N MET A 35 0.20 4.12 12.69
CA MET A 35 0.54 3.91 11.29
C MET A 35 -0.32 2.79 10.70
N PHE A 36 -0.85 3.02 9.49
CA PHE A 36 -1.57 1.99 8.77
C PHE A 36 -1.11 1.85 7.32
N LEU A 37 -0.35 2.81 6.82
CA LEU A 37 0.15 2.78 5.45
C LEU A 37 1.46 3.55 5.36
N LEU A 38 2.47 2.92 4.72
CA LEU A 38 3.73 3.54 4.38
C LEU A 38 3.88 3.51 2.87
N LEU A 39 4.00 4.69 2.26
CA LEU A 39 4.13 4.84 0.82
C LEU A 39 5.58 5.18 0.47
N THR A 40 6.25 4.28 -0.24
CA THR A 40 7.63 4.50 -0.65
C THR A 40 7.65 5.32 -1.93
N LEU A 41 8.33 6.46 -1.87
CA LEU A 41 8.44 7.40 -2.98
C LEU A 41 9.74 7.15 -3.73
N ASN A 42 9.64 6.45 -4.86
CA ASN A 42 10.78 6.15 -5.71
C ASN A 42 10.39 6.52 -7.13
N GLU A 43 11.32 7.15 -7.86
CA GLU A 43 11.07 7.61 -9.23
C GLU A 43 10.73 6.47 -10.18
N GLU A 44 11.34 5.31 -9.98
CA GLU A 44 11.17 4.16 -10.87
C GLU A 44 9.97 3.27 -10.52
N SER A 45 9.60 3.24 -9.25
CA SER A 45 8.52 2.37 -8.80
C SER A 45 7.85 2.93 -7.56
N VAL A 46 6.59 2.57 -7.39
CA VAL A 46 5.82 2.90 -6.20
C VAL A 46 5.46 1.62 -5.50
N SER A 47 5.74 1.57 -4.21
CA SER A 47 5.31 0.45 -3.37
C SER A 47 4.74 0.99 -2.08
N MET A 48 3.88 0.21 -1.43
CA MET A 48 3.35 0.58 -0.14
C MET A 48 3.27 -0.61 0.78
N ASN A 49 3.41 -0.35 2.08
CA ASN A 49 3.15 -1.33 3.12
C ASN A 49 1.81 -0.96 3.75
N VAL A 50 0.89 -1.90 3.80
CA VAL A 50 -0.45 -1.68 4.31
C VAL A 50 -0.71 -2.61 5.48
N LYS A 51 -1.20 -2.05 6.58
CA LYS A 51 -1.57 -2.83 7.75
C LYS A 51 -2.92 -3.50 7.53
N CYS A 52 -2.99 -4.79 7.81
CA CYS A 52 -4.18 -5.59 7.62
C CYS A 52 -4.44 -6.48 8.83
N ASP A 53 -5.70 -6.84 9.01
CA ASP A 53 -6.04 -7.98 9.86
C ASP A 53 -5.25 -9.22 9.38
N PRO A 54 -4.71 -10.05 10.28
CA PRO A 54 -3.86 -11.19 9.88
C PRO A 54 -4.51 -12.15 8.88
N ASP A 55 -5.77 -12.49 9.07
CA ASP A 55 -6.46 -13.39 8.14
C ASP A 55 -6.66 -12.74 6.78
N LYS A 56 -6.97 -11.45 6.76
CA LYS A 56 -7.13 -10.70 5.52
C LYS A 56 -5.79 -10.54 4.79
N ALA A 57 -4.71 -10.35 5.54
CA ALA A 57 -3.38 -10.24 4.95
C ALA A 57 -3.00 -11.50 4.20
N VAL A 58 -3.24 -12.67 4.79
CA VAL A 58 -2.98 -13.97 4.14
C VAL A 58 -3.86 -14.15 2.92
N GLU A 59 -5.15 -13.87 3.04
CA GLU A 59 -6.10 -13.99 1.94
C GLU A 59 -5.68 -13.16 0.73
N LEU A 60 -5.30 -11.91 0.96
CA LEU A 60 -4.88 -11.02 -0.12
C LEU A 60 -3.60 -11.50 -0.81
N ARG A 61 -2.64 -12.04 -0.04
CA ARG A 61 -1.42 -12.59 -0.62
C ARG A 61 -1.70 -13.84 -1.46
N GLU A 62 -2.65 -14.65 -1.04
CA GLU A 62 -3.04 -15.85 -1.78
C GLU A 62 -3.79 -15.51 -3.08
N GLU A 63 -4.63 -14.47 -3.03
CA GLU A 63 -5.38 -14.01 -4.20
C GLU A 63 -4.49 -13.30 -5.23
N HIS A 64 -3.47 -12.58 -4.75
CA HIS A 64 -2.61 -11.75 -5.59
C HIS A 64 -1.13 -11.97 -5.30
N PRO A 65 -0.61 -13.20 -5.48
CA PRO A 65 0.76 -13.53 -5.07
C PRO A 65 1.84 -12.75 -5.79
N GLU A 66 1.56 -12.21 -6.97
CA GLU A 66 2.52 -11.40 -7.73
C GLU A 66 2.54 -9.94 -7.33
N LEU A 67 1.46 -9.46 -6.70
CA LEU A 67 1.25 -8.03 -6.45
C LEU A 67 1.27 -7.71 -4.96
N ILE A 68 0.95 -8.68 -4.12
CA ILE A 68 0.86 -8.50 -2.68
C ILE A 68 1.72 -9.55 -1.99
N LEU A 69 2.72 -9.10 -1.28
CA LEU A 69 3.73 -9.93 -0.62
C LEU A 69 3.72 -9.68 0.87
N PRO A 70 4.32 -10.59 1.68
CA PRO A 70 4.52 -10.31 3.10
C PRO A 70 5.30 -9.00 3.29
N GLY A 71 4.94 -8.23 4.31
CA GLY A 71 5.52 -6.90 4.51
C GLY A 71 7.03 -6.89 4.62
N TYR A 72 7.70 -6.26 3.67
CA TYR A 72 9.14 -6.14 3.64
C TYR A 72 9.62 -5.19 4.74
N HIS A 73 10.53 -5.67 5.59
CA HIS A 73 11.00 -4.95 6.79
C HIS A 73 9.91 -4.63 7.81
N MET A 74 8.76 -5.29 7.72
CA MET A 74 7.62 -5.08 8.62
C MET A 74 7.23 -6.40 9.28
N ASN A 75 6.38 -6.32 10.31
CA ASN A 75 5.77 -7.52 10.88
C ASN A 75 4.84 -8.16 9.85
N LYS A 76 5.20 -9.33 9.37
CA LYS A 76 4.52 -10.00 8.26
C LYS A 76 3.14 -10.54 8.61
N THR A 77 2.82 -10.62 9.90
CA THR A 77 1.48 -11.02 10.36
C THR A 77 0.45 -9.94 10.05
N HIS A 78 0.83 -8.68 10.21
CA HIS A 78 -0.08 -7.53 10.09
C HIS A 78 0.16 -6.66 8.88
N TRP A 79 1.26 -6.86 8.14
CA TRP A 79 1.64 -5.96 7.06
C TRP A 79 1.82 -6.71 5.75
N ASN A 80 1.30 -6.13 4.68
CA ASN A 80 1.56 -6.57 3.31
C ASN A 80 2.27 -5.46 2.54
N THR A 81 3.15 -5.87 1.65
CA THR A 81 3.75 -4.97 0.66
C THR A 81 2.96 -5.08 -0.63
N VAL A 82 2.50 -3.95 -1.14
CA VAL A 82 1.66 -3.89 -2.34
C VAL A 82 2.37 -3.05 -3.40
N PHE A 83 2.31 -3.51 -4.64
CA PHE A 83 2.85 -2.81 -5.79
C PHE A 83 1.70 -2.23 -6.62
N PRO A 84 1.29 -0.97 -6.34
CA PRO A 84 0.05 -0.42 -6.92
C PRO A 84 0.05 -0.30 -8.43
N VAL A 85 1.21 -0.02 -9.03
CA VAL A 85 1.32 0.08 -10.49
C VAL A 85 0.99 -1.26 -11.13
N SER A 86 1.56 -2.33 -10.61
CA SER A 86 1.30 -3.69 -11.10
C SER A 86 -0.15 -4.09 -10.86
N LEU A 87 -0.70 -3.72 -9.71
CA LEU A 87 -2.09 -4.01 -9.37
C LEU A 87 -3.05 -3.32 -10.35
N LYS A 88 -2.80 -2.05 -10.67
CA LYS A 88 -3.59 -1.33 -11.66
C LYS A 88 -3.51 -2.00 -13.02
N LYS A 89 -2.32 -2.40 -13.45
CA LYS A 89 -2.09 -3.06 -14.72
C LYS A 89 -2.85 -4.39 -14.79
N ALA A 90 -2.81 -5.17 -13.74
CA ALA A 90 -3.56 -6.42 -13.67
C ALA A 90 -5.07 -6.18 -13.71
N PHE A 91 -5.54 -5.15 -13.02
CA PHE A 91 -6.95 -4.77 -13.02
C PHE A 91 -7.39 -4.32 -14.41
N ASP A 92 -6.61 -3.48 -15.08
CA ASP A 92 -6.89 -3.02 -16.44
C ASP A 92 -6.97 -4.17 -17.42
N TYR A 93 -6.06 -5.13 -17.29
CA TYR A 93 -6.07 -6.34 -18.10
C TYR A 93 -7.36 -7.14 -17.92
N ARG A 94 -7.82 -7.31 -16.68
CA ARG A 94 -9.08 -8.01 -16.40
C ARG A 94 -10.27 -7.30 -17.01
N ASN A 95 -10.30 -5.98 -16.93
CA ASN A 95 -11.39 -5.18 -17.51
C ASN A 95 -11.41 -5.27 -19.02
N ASN A 96 -10.24 -5.30 -19.65
CA ASN A 96 -10.13 -5.39 -21.10
C ASN A 96 -10.51 -6.77 -21.65
N ARG A 97 -10.58 -7.77 -20.81
CA ARG A 97 -10.97 -9.12 -21.22
C ARG A 97 -12.47 -9.32 -21.36
N ARG A 98 -13.21 -8.36 -20.94
CA ARG A 98 -14.66 -8.38 -21.13
C ARG A 98 -15.00 -7.96 -22.56
#